data_219ad52b16b2959b00ad54c897d535bb
#
_entry.id   219ad52b16b2959b00ad54c897d535bb
#
_cell.length_a   1.000
_cell.length_b   1.000
_cell.length_c   1.000
_cell.angle_alpha   90.00
_cell.angle_beta   90.00
_cell.angle_gamma   90.00
#
_symmetry.space_group_name_H-M   'P 1'
#
loop_
_entity.id
_entity.type
_entity.pdbx_description
1 polymer ?
#
loop_
_entity_poly.entity_id
_entity_poly.type
_entity_poly.pdbx_seq_one_letter_code
_entity_poly.pdbx_strand_id
1 'polypeptide(L)'
;TTLKNIFNNGAFDQLEVSLREGPMPVVSSDQLSNPSLLKPIQAFRWFVDQGGQWNSGWNNCVTRIIPKTEVPFSPLVTAPFVKVPVLMMNGKNDEMPQVIRKVQLEVFNRLKSRKQLYEIDGGHFGALYPQTSLFYEAISIQSDFIKSIA
;
A
#
# COMPACT_ATOMS: atom_id res chain seq x y z
N THR A 1 0.72 7.11 26.27
CA THR A 1 -0.41 6.92 25.34
C THR A 1 0.01 5.90 24.30
N THR A 2 -0.71 4.77 24.18
CA THR A 2 -0.38 3.74 23.20
C THR A 2 -0.80 4.20 21.80
N LEU A 3 -0.08 3.80 20.75
CA LEU A 3 -0.47 4.06 19.36
C LEU A 3 -1.93 3.67 19.09
N LYS A 4 -2.41 2.60 19.72
CA LYS A 4 -3.82 2.19 19.65
C LYS A 4 -4.78 3.28 20.08
N ASN A 5 -4.48 4.00 21.18
CA ASN A 5 -5.32 5.10 21.67
C ASN A 5 -5.26 6.30 20.71
N ILE A 6 -4.09 6.57 20.12
CA ILE A 6 -3.93 7.64 19.13
C ILE A 6 -4.78 7.35 17.89
N PHE A 7 -4.74 6.13 17.37
CA PHE A 7 -5.58 5.72 16.23
C PHE A 7 -7.08 5.79 16.56
N ASN A 8 -7.48 5.32 17.74
CA ASN A 8 -8.90 5.32 18.14
C ASN A 8 -9.47 6.73 18.34
N ASN A 9 -8.64 7.65 18.85
CA ASN A 9 -9.07 9.00 19.23
C ASN A 9 -8.71 10.07 18.19
N GLY A 10 -8.03 9.70 17.10
CA GLY A 10 -7.55 10.65 16.09
C GLY A 10 -6.49 11.63 16.58
N ALA A 11 -5.87 11.36 17.73
CA ALA A 11 -4.93 12.27 18.39
C ALA A 11 -3.50 12.17 17.83
N PHE A 12 -3.37 12.27 16.51
CA PHE A 12 -2.08 12.14 15.81
C PHE A 12 -1.10 13.26 16.18
N ASP A 13 -1.59 14.43 16.58
CA ASP A 13 -0.75 15.55 16.97
C ASP A 13 0.00 15.31 18.29
N GLN A 14 -0.47 14.36 19.11
CA GLN A 14 0.15 13.97 20.37
C GLN A 14 1.22 12.88 20.20
N LEU A 15 1.44 12.40 18.97
CA LEU A 15 2.42 11.37 18.68
C LEU A 15 3.83 11.93 18.88
N GLU A 16 4.60 11.36 19.81
CA GLU A 16 6.03 11.62 19.87
C GLU A 16 6.73 11.05 18.63
N VAL A 17 7.42 11.91 17.90
CA VAL A 17 8.08 11.57 16.65
C VAL A 17 9.59 11.62 16.78
N SER A 18 10.28 10.66 16.15
CA SER A 18 11.74 10.66 16.01
C SER A 18 12.19 11.47 14.80
N LEU A 19 11.35 11.53 13.77
CA LEU A 19 11.61 12.25 12.54
C LEU A 19 10.30 12.83 11.99
N ARG A 20 10.38 14.11 11.56
CA ARG A 20 9.35 14.76 10.77
C ARG A 20 10.02 15.38 9.54
N GLU A 21 9.64 14.94 8.35
CA GLU A 21 10.14 15.44 7.08
C GLU A 21 8.99 15.99 6.24
N GLY A 22 9.16 17.19 5.71
CA GLY A 22 8.15 17.83 4.87
C GLY A 22 7.67 19.16 5.42
N PRO A 23 6.68 19.77 4.74
CA PRO A 23 5.94 19.20 3.62
C PRO A 23 6.82 18.93 2.40
N MET A 24 6.56 17.83 1.69
CA MET A 24 7.25 17.46 0.46
C MET A 24 6.25 16.88 -0.56
N PRO A 25 6.58 16.83 -1.86
CA PRO A 25 5.75 16.16 -2.85
C PRO A 25 5.57 14.67 -2.52
N VAL A 26 4.36 14.14 -2.71
CA VAL A 26 4.13 12.68 -2.69
C VAL A 26 4.88 12.03 -3.83
N VAL A 27 4.78 12.60 -5.03
CA VAL A 27 5.39 12.12 -6.26
C VAL A 27 6.04 13.28 -7.04
N SER A 28 7.08 12.99 -7.81
CA SER A 28 7.75 13.98 -8.67
C SER A 28 8.29 13.31 -9.93
N SER A 29 8.24 14.02 -11.05
CA SER A 29 8.90 13.63 -12.30
C SER A 29 10.41 13.91 -12.27
N ASP A 30 10.86 14.81 -11.39
CA ASP A 30 12.26 15.19 -11.23
C ASP A 30 12.72 14.95 -9.78
N GLN A 31 13.33 13.80 -9.56
CA GLN A 31 13.84 13.42 -8.24
C GLN A 31 15.17 14.11 -7.85
N LEU A 32 15.82 14.79 -8.79
CA LEU A 32 17.06 15.51 -8.54
C LEU A 32 16.78 16.91 -7.99
N SER A 33 15.96 17.69 -8.69
CA SER A 33 15.67 19.07 -8.31
C SER A 33 14.50 19.18 -7.33
N ASN A 34 13.56 18.23 -7.39
CA ASN A 34 12.36 18.22 -6.55
C ASN A 34 12.07 16.79 -6.03
N PRO A 35 12.85 16.29 -5.08
CA PRO A 35 12.67 14.94 -4.56
C PRO A 35 11.31 14.76 -3.87
N SER A 36 10.72 13.59 -4.05
CA SER A 36 9.42 13.23 -3.48
C SER A 36 9.49 12.01 -2.56
N LEU A 37 8.41 11.74 -1.83
CA LEU A 37 8.28 10.58 -0.96
C LEU A 37 8.35 9.27 -1.74
N LEU A 38 7.59 9.17 -2.83
CA LEU A 38 7.58 7.99 -3.72
C LEU A 38 8.48 8.26 -4.92
N LYS A 39 9.53 7.45 -5.08
CA LYS A 39 10.60 7.67 -6.05
C LYS A 39 10.30 7.16 -7.47
N PRO A 40 9.63 5.98 -7.65
CA PRO A 40 9.41 5.45 -8.98
C PRO A 40 8.60 6.36 -9.87
N ILE A 41 8.99 6.48 -11.15
CA ILE A 41 8.26 7.30 -12.13
C ILE A 41 6.85 6.77 -12.39
N GLN A 42 6.63 5.48 -12.19
CA GLN A 42 5.31 4.86 -12.29
C GLN A 42 4.35 5.40 -11.22
N ALA A 43 4.86 5.64 -10.00
CA ALA A 43 4.08 6.31 -8.95
C ALA A 43 3.66 7.72 -9.39
N PHE A 44 4.61 8.51 -9.92
CA PHE A 44 4.29 9.85 -10.44
C PHE A 44 3.18 9.79 -11.49
N ARG A 45 3.31 8.94 -12.50
CA ARG A 45 2.30 8.80 -13.56
C ARG A 45 0.93 8.45 -12.98
N TRP A 46 0.87 7.42 -12.13
CA TRP A 46 -0.40 6.98 -11.56
C TRP A 46 -1.08 8.07 -10.72
N PHE A 47 -0.34 8.73 -9.85
CA PHE A 47 -0.90 9.78 -8.99
C PHE A 47 -1.34 11.02 -9.78
N VAL A 48 -0.64 11.42 -10.84
CA VAL A 48 -1.05 12.53 -11.70
C VAL A 48 -2.29 12.15 -12.49
N ASP A 49 -2.33 10.93 -13.05
CA ASP A 49 -3.45 10.46 -13.86
C ASP A 49 -4.73 10.25 -13.03
N GLN A 50 -4.60 9.75 -11.80
CA GLN A 50 -5.75 9.38 -10.98
C GLN A 50 -6.05 10.39 -9.88
N GLY A 51 -5.05 11.04 -9.31
CA GLY A 51 -5.22 11.94 -8.17
C GLY A 51 -6.07 13.17 -8.45
N GLY A 52 -5.96 13.75 -9.65
CA GLY A 52 -6.77 14.90 -10.10
C GLY A 52 -8.14 14.56 -10.65
N GLN A 53 -8.45 13.26 -10.82
CA GLN A 53 -9.73 12.81 -11.36
C GLN A 53 -10.85 12.90 -10.32
N TRP A 54 -12.07 13.02 -10.80
CA TRP A 54 -13.29 12.92 -10.00
C TRP A 54 -13.42 13.98 -8.90
N ASN A 55 -12.77 15.12 -9.06
CA ASN A 55 -12.78 16.18 -8.04
C ASN A 55 -12.36 15.66 -6.65
N SER A 56 -11.33 14.79 -6.64
CA SER A 56 -10.88 14.08 -5.43
C SER A 56 -10.35 14.99 -4.33
N GLY A 57 -10.01 16.25 -4.65
CA GLY A 57 -9.34 17.16 -3.72
C GLY A 57 -7.91 16.74 -3.38
N TRP A 58 -7.34 15.75 -4.07
CA TRP A 58 -5.97 15.32 -3.84
C TRP A 58 -4.97 16.45 -4.08
N ASN A 59 -4.03 16.60 -3.15
CA ASN A 59 -2.92 17.52 -3.23
C ASN A 59 -1.60 16.75 -3.17
N ASN A 60 -0.66 17.07 -4.07
CA ASN A 60 0.66 16.46 -4.12
C ASN A 60 1.58 16.97 -2.98
N CYS A 61 1.13 16.78 -1.75
CA CYS A 61 1.81 17.26 -0.56
C CYS A 61 1.63 16.28 0.61
N VAL A 62 2.72 15.95 1.29
CA VAL A 62 2.74 15.03 2.41
C VAL A 62 3.81 15.43 3.44
N THR A 63 3.57 15.10 4.71
CA THR A 63 4.59 15.11 5.76
C THR A 63 4.85 13.67 6.19
N ARG A 64 6.09 13.22 6.08
CA ARG A 64 6.52 11.93 6.60
C ARG A 64 6.80 12.04 8.09
N ILE A 65 6.20 11.14 8.86
CA ILE A 65 6.39 11.08 10.32
C ILE A 65 6.86 9.67 10.67
N ILE A 66 7.95 9.58 11.43
CA ILE A 66 8.42 8.34 12.03
C ILE A 66 8.19 8.45 13.53
N PRO A 67 7.29 7.65 14.12
CA PRO A 67 7.06 7.65 15.55
C PRO A 67 8.27 7.12 16.31
N LYS A 68 8.49 7.58 17.55
CA LYS A 68 9.53 7.07 18.44
C LYS A 68 9.23 5.63 18.90
N THR A 69 7.95 5.30 19.01
CA THR A 69 7.52 3.95 19.41
C THR A 69 7.32 3.09 18.18
N GLU A 70 7.70 1.83 18.30
CA GLU A 70 7.43 0.86 17.24
C GLU A 70 5.94 0.76 16.94
N VAL A 71 5.60 0.50 15.68
CA VAL A 71 4.23 0.23 15.25
C VAL A 71 3.73 -1.01 16.01
N PRO A 72 2.58 -0.96 16.71
CA PRO A 72 2.14 -2.00 17.62
C PRO A 72 1.72 -3.30 16.93
N PHE A 73 1.71 -3.34 15.61
CA PHE A 73 1.38 -4.53 14.85
C PHE A 73 2.27 -4.67 13.61
N SER A 74 2.43 -5.92 13.20
CA SER A 74 3.09 -6.27 11.94
C SER A 74 2.25 -7.34 11.25
N PRO A 75 2.09 -7.31 9.92
CA PRO A 75 1.42 -8.38 9.18
C PRO A 75 2.03 -9.76 9.46
N LEU A 76 3.33 -9.85 9.69
CA LEU A 76 4.01 -11.09 10.08
C LEU A 76 3.53 -11.65 11.42
N VAL A 77 3.21 -10.78 12.37
CA VAL A 77 2.73 -11.17 13.70
C VAL A 77 1.23 -11.46 13.68
N THR A 78 0.45 -10.69 12.92
CA THR A 78 -1.02 -10.74 12.93
C THR A 78 -1.60 -11.78 11.97
N ALA A 79 -0.90 -12.14 10.90
CA ALA A 79 -1.38 -13.09 9.90
C ALA A 79 -1.90 -14.43 10.49
N PRO A 80 -1.26 -15.06 11.51
CA PRO A 80 -1.77 -16.30 12.08
C PRO A 80 -3.14 -16.21 12.75
N PHE A 81 -3.60 -14.99 13.06
CA PHE A 81 -4.86 -14.73 13.75
C PHE A 81 -5.99 -14.32 12.79
N VAL A 82 -5.70 -14.16 11.50
CA VAL A 82 -6.71 -13.87 10.48
C VAL A 82 -7.59 -15.10 10.28
N LYS A 83 -8.90 -14.93 10.43
CA LYS A 83 -9.89 -16.02 10.35
C LYS A 83 -10.72 -15.98 9.08
N VAL A 84 -10.77 -14.84 8.39
CA VAL A 84 -11.52 -14.67 7.15
C VAL A 84 -10.73 -15.17 5.96
N PRO A 85 -11.36 -15.60 4.86
CA PRO A 85 -10.66 -15.92 3.61
C PRO A 85 -9.83 -14.74 3.11
N VAL A 86 -8.65 -15.00 2.57
CA VAL A 86 -7.70 -13.98 2.09
C VAL A 86 -7.28 -14.27 0.66
N LEU A 87 -7.50 -13.30 -0.23
CA LEU A 87 -6.84 -13.24 -1.52
C LEU A 87 -5.68 -12.22 -1.41
N MET A 88 -4.46 -12.68 -1.64
CA MET A 88 -3.28 -11.83 -1.76
C MET A 88 -2.90 -11.73 -3.24
N MET A 89 -2.82 -10.50 -3.75
CA MET A 89 -2.43 -10.23 -5.12
C MET A 89 -1.16 -9.38 -5.13
N ASN A 90 -0.10 -9.88 -5.74
CA ASN A 90 1.21 -9.22 -5.77
C ASN A 90 1.66 -8.96 -7.20
N GLY A 91 2.24 -7.79 -7.47
CA GLY A 91 2.97 -7.53 -8.70
C GLY A 91 4.29 -8.29 -8.72
N LYS A 92 4.60 -9.03 -9.80
CA LYS A 92 5.88 -9.73 -9.95
C LYS A 92 7.06 -8.78 -10.06
N ASN A 93 6.83 -7.62 -10.69
CA ASN A 93 7.84 -6.62 -11.02
C ASN A 93 7.59 -5.33 -10.21
N ASP A 94 7.24 -5.48 -8.93
CA ASP A 94 6.96 -4.34 -8.04
C ASP A 94 8.22 -3.48 -7.86
N GLU A 95 8.15 -2.25 -8.31
CA GLU A 95 9.26 -1.29 -8.32
C GLU A 95 9.37 -0.46 -7.04
N MET A 96 8.45 -0.65 -6.08
CA MET A 96 8.48 0.11 -4.84
C MET A 96 9.55 -0.42 -3.89
N PRO A 97 10.51 0.42 -3.43
CA PRO A 97 11.68 -0.05 -2.67
C PRO A 97 11.36 -0.76 -1.36
N GLN A 98 10.20 -0.46 -0.75
CA GLN A 98 9.78 -1.06 0.52
C GLN A 98 8.95 -2.33 0.34
N VAL A 99 8.62 -2.70 -0.89
CA VAL A 99 7.90 -3.94 -1.18
C VAL A 99 8.88 -5.10 -1.24
N ILE A 100 8.91 -5.90 -0.18
CA ILE A 100 9.83 -7.03 -0.04
C ILE A 100 9.05 -8.32 -0.26
N ARG A 101 9.17 -8.91 -1.46
CA ARG A 101 8.48 -10.14 -1.85
C ARG A 101 8.64 -11.28 -0.84
N LYS A 102 9.84 -11.46 -0.28
CA LYS A 102 10.09 -12.48 0.74
C LYS A 102 9.16 -12.31 1.95
N VAL A 103 8.98 -11.06 2.40
CA VAL A 103 8.11 -10.74 3.54
C VAL A 103 6.65 -10.98 3.18
N GLN A 104 6.21 -10.59 1.97
CA GLN A 104 4.84 -10.85 1.51
C GLN A 104 4.54 -12.36 1.50
N LEU A 105 5.44 -13.18 0.96
CA LEU A 105 5.28 -14.64 0.94
C LEU A 105 5.29 -15.24 2.35
N GLU A 106 6.12 -14.72 3.25
CA GLU A 106 6.13 -15.16 4.64
C GLU A 106 4.82 -14.83 5.35
N VAL A 107 4.27 -13.62 5.15
CA VAL A 107 2.94 -13.25 5.66
C VAL A 107 1.88 -14.21 5.11
N PHE A 108 1.88 -14.45 3.79
CA PHE A 108 0.95 -15.38 3.16
C PHE A 108 1.05 -16.78 3.78
N ASN A 109 2.26 -17.29 3.98
CA ASN A 109 2.48 -18.62 4.55
C ASN A 109 1.97 -18.73 5.99
N ARG A 110 2.04 -17.67 6.78
CA ARG A 110 1.56 -17.60 8.16
C ARG A 110 0.04 -17.55 8.30
N LEU A 111 -0.69 -17.17 7.25
CA LEU A 111 -2.15 -17.21 7.24
C LEU A 111 -2.62 -18.65 7.43
N LYS A 112 -3.54 -18.89 8.39
CA LYS A 112 -4.15 -20.18 8.69
C LYS A 112 -5.55 -20.34 8.09
N SER A 113 -6.16 -19.25 7.67
CA SER A 113 -7.46 -19.25 7.01
C SER A 113 -7.38 -19.74 5.56
N ARG A 114 -8.53 -19.97 4.92
CA ARG A 114 -8.58 -20.17 3.47
C ARG A 114 -7.86 -19.02 2.78
N LYS A 115 -6.91 -19.33 1.92
CA LYS A 115 -6.07 -18.31 1.29
C LYS A 115 -5.75 -18.67 -0.15
N GLN A 116 -5.57 -17.62 -0.96
CA GLN A 116 -5.15 -17.73 -2.34
C GLN A 116 -4.10 -16.65 -2.61
N LEU A 117 -3.00 -17.01 -3.29
CA LEU A 117 -1.99 -16.09 -3.78
C LEU A 117 -2.13 -16.01 -5.29
N TYR A 118 -2.13 -14.79 -5.80
CA TYR A 118 -2.07 -14.53 -7.23
C TYR A 118 -0.96 -13.53 -7.55
N GLU A 119 -0.16 -13.85 -8.56
CA GLU A 119 0.94 -12.99 -8.99
C GLU A 119 0.61 -12.37 -10.34
N ILE A 120 0.42 -11.05 -10.34
CA ILE A 120 0.13 -10.26 -11.54
C ILE A 120 1.44 -9.98 -12.27
N ASP A 121 1.46 -10.14 -13.59
CA ASP A 121 2.62 -9.86 -14.41
C ASP A 121 2.77 -8.36 -14.69
N GLY A 122 2.99 -7.58 -13.62
CA GLY A 122 3.07 -6.13 -13.64
C GLY A 122 3.78 -5.57 -12.42
N GLY A 123 3.95 -4.24 -12.41
CA GLY A 123 4.50 -3.48 -11.28
C GLY A 123 3.43 -3.14 -10.24
N HIS A 124 3.83 -2.31 -9.28
CA HIS A 124 2.99 -1.88 -8.13
C HIS A 124 1.63 -1.30 -8.55
N PHE A 125 1.65 -0.47 -9.58
CA PHE A 125 0.45 0.20 -10.08
C PHE A 125 -0.19 -0.50 -11.29
N GLY A 126 0.41 -1.59 -11.80
CA GLY A 126 0.00 -2.21 -13.06
C GLY A 126 -1.48 -2.61 -13.12
N ALA A 127 -1.97 -3.25 -12.07
CA ALA A 127 -3.37 -3.68 -11.98
C ALA A 127 -4.35 -2.54 -11.61
N LEU A 128 -3.85 -1.33 -11.34
CA LEU A 128 -4.66 -0.18 -10.93
C LEU A 128 -4.97 0.78 -12.09
N TYR A 129 -4.42 0.53 -13.27
CA TYR A 129 -4.75 1.33 -14.46
C TYR A 129 -6.04 0.83 -15.11
N PRO A 130 -7.11 1.64 -15.09
CA PRO A 130 -8.37 1.29 -15.74
C PRO A 130 -8.19 0.94 -17.22
N GLN A 131 -8.98 0.00 -17.73
CA GLN A 131 -9.00 -0.40 -19.14
C GLN A 131 -7.73 -1.10 -19.67
N THR A 132 -6.83 -1.51 -18.80
CA THR A 132 -5.72 -2.38 -19.18
C THR A 132 -6.09 -3.86 -19.00
N SER A 133 -5.38 -4.74 -19.71
CA SER A 133 -5.57 -6.21 -19.55
C SER A 133 -5.33 -6.66 -18.10
N LEU A 134 -4.29 -6.10 -17.44
CA LEU A 134 -3.97 -6.41 -16.04
C LEU A 134 -5.08 -5.97 -15.07
N PHE A 135 -5.73 -4.84 -15.34
CA PHE A 135 -6.87 -4.37 -14.55
C PHE A 135 -8.05 -5.35 -14.64
N TYR A 136 -8.41 -5.77 -15.85
CA TYR A 136 -9.50 -6.73 -16.04
C TYR A 136 -9.17 -8.11 -15.49
N GLU A 137 -7.93 -8.56 -15.61
CA GLU A 137 -7.43 -9.79 -14.99
C GLU A 137 -7.59 -9.73 -13.47
N ALA A 138 -7.14 -8.62 -12.84
CA ALA A 138 -7.27 -8.41 -11.39
C ALA A 138 -8.74 -8.41 -10.94
N ILE A 139 -9.63 -7.75 -11.67
CA ILE A 139 -11.08 -7.75 -11.38
C ILE A 139 -11.66 -9.17 -11.48
N SER A 140 -11.32 -9.91 -12.52
CA SER A 140 -11.83 -11.28 -12.70
C SER A 140 -11.44 -12.16 -11.50
N ILE A 141 -10.16 -12.14 -11.14
CA ILE A 141 -9.63 -12.94 -10.02
C ILE A 141 -10.30 -12.57 -8.70
N GLN A 142 -10.46 -11.27 -8.42
CA GLN A 142 -11.15 -10.80 -7.21
C GLN A 142 -12.62 -11.24 -7.19
N SER A 143 -13.31 -11.10 -8.32
CA SER A 143 -14.71 -11.50 -8.47
C SER A 143 -14.91 -13.00 -8.26
N ASP A 144 -14.03 -13.82 -8.85
CA ASP A 144 -14.10 -15.27 -8.71
C ASP A 144 -13.79 -15.71 -7.27
N PHE A 145 -12.81 -15.07 -6.65
CA PHE A 145 -12.53 -15.31 -5.24
C PHE A 145 -13.73 -14.98 -4.35
N ILE A 146 -14.34 -13.80 -4.52
CA ILE A 146 -15.53 -13.39 -3.74
C ILE A 146 -16.67 -14.39 -3.95
N LYS A 147 -16.99 -14.75 -5.18
CA LYS A 147 -18.02 -15.74 -5.49
C LYS A 147 -17.74 -17.11 -4.85
N SER A 148 -16.46 -17.47 -4.72
CA SER A 148 -16.05 -18.76 -4.14
C SER A 148 -16.21 -18.84 -2.60
N ILE A 149 -16.46 -17.72 -1.94
CA ILE A 149 -16.58 -17.62 -0.48
C ILE A 149 -17.96 -17.12 -0.02
N ALA A 150 -18.79 -16.67 -0.96
CA ALA A 150 -20.20 -16.32 -0.72
C ALA A 150 -21.06 -17.58 -0.65
#